data_cf85a94ec4ecb8256080832ed9d95137
#
_entry.id   cf85a94ec4ecb8256080832ed9d95137
#
_cell.length_a   1.000
_cell.length_b   1.000
_cell.length_c   1.000
_cell.angle_alpha   90.00
_cell.angle_beta   90.00
_cell.angle_gamma   90.00
#
_symmetry.space_group_name_H-M   'P 1'
#
loop_
_entity.id
_entity.type
_entity.pdbx_description
1 polymer ?
#
loop_
_entity_poly.entity_id
_entity_poly.type
_entity_poly.pdbx_seq_one_letter_code
_entity_poly.pdbx_strand_id
1 'polypeptide(L)'
;MVKIGLEIHGYINTEEKLFCSCKAIHGLKFAKSNTNICPICTAQPGAKPMLPNKVAVDKAIEIALILGCKINPKLIWQRKHYDWPDLPKGYQNTISGAHATPIGENGKFLDIKIKEAHIEEDPAAWNPKTGEIDYNRSGLPLIEIVTQPDFSSSQEVIDWIKQLIMTLSYIKALDKNAGIKADVNISLPELKGERVEIKNINSLTNIKNAIEYEIKRQKSGEVAKVQETRMFDEAKGITIKMRSKEQAEDYRFITEPDLPVIIFEKSRIEKLNSSLPETPQEKLKKLIKKYNIEKKSAEVLTKKLEIAEFFENIVDKVNPKLAVQWTTIELLRILNYAKKELDEVDIKEEHFIELLKLVENKKITELKAKEILNKFIPKSFSPTKEAEKHSKISSEDELESVCKQIIKENPNAVKDYKSGIKESLNFLIGKVMQKTSKRADFKTTREILERLLR
;
A
#
# COMPACT_ATOMS: atom_id res chain seq x y z
N MET A 1 -10.31 18.99 -24.44
CA MET A 1 -10.13 18.41 -23.07
C MET A 1 -9.14 17.27 -23.17
N VAL A 2 -8.13 17.23 -22.28
CA VAL A 2 -7.12 16.16 -22.26
C VAL A 2 -7.80 14.81 -22.00
N LYS A 3 -7.35 13.76 -22.66
CA LYS A 3 -7.72 12.37 -22.40
C LYS A 3 -6.48 11.57 -22.01
N ILE A 4 -6.53 10.91 -20.86
CA ILE A 4 -5.43 10.11 -20.35
C ILE A 4 -5.95 8.70 -20.05
N GLY A 5 -5.22 7.68 -20.49
CA GLY A 5 -5.43 6.28 -20.16
C GLY A 5 -4.14 5.70 -19.57
N LEU A 6 -4.27 4.61 -18.82
CA LEU A 6 -3.16 3.95 -18.13
C LEU A 6 -3.10 2.46 -18.49
N GLU A 7 -1.88 1.96 -18.60
CA GLU A 7 -1.55 0.53 -18.56
C GLU A 7 -0.67 0.34 -17.33
N ILE A 8 -1.20 -0.36 -16.32
CA ILE A 8 -0.55 -0.48 -15.00
C ILE A 8 -0.07 -1.91 -14.83
N HIS A 9 1.23 -2.06 -14.59
CA HIS A 9 1.87 -3.33 -14.34
C HIS A 9 2.18 -3.48 -12.85
N GLY A 10 1.79 -4.62 -12.29
CA GLY A 10 2.08 -4.99 -10.91
C GLY A 10 2.49 -6.44 -10.79
N TYR A 11 3.49 -6.74 -9.96
CA TYR A 11 3.89 -8.12 -9.70
C TYR A 11 2.89 -8.79 -8.76
N ILE A 12 2.35 -9.93 -9.21
CA ILE A 12 1.43 -10.71 -8.38
C ILE A 12 2.21 -11.39 -7.26
N ASN A 13 1.72 -11.28 -6.04
CA ASN A 13 2.35 -11.86 -4.86
C ASN A 13 2.19 -13.39 -4.84
N THR A 14 3.25 -14.12 -5.20
CA THR A 14 3.32 -15.58 -5.21
C THR A 14 4.66 -16.07 -4.66
N GLU A 15 4.72 -17.30 -4.22
CA GLU A 15 5.99 -17.92 -3.79
C GLU A 15 6.83 -18.41 -4.98
N GLU A 16 6.17 -18.84 -6.05
CA GLU A 16 6.80 -19.40 -7.26
C GLU A 16 6.47 -18.56 -8.49
N LYS A 17 7.35 -18.67 -9.49
CA LYS A 17 7.15 -18.04 -10.80
C LYS A 17 5.91 -18.59 -11.52
N LEU A 18 5.53 -17.95 -12.63
CA LEU A 18 4.26 -18.25 -13.32
C LEU A 18 4.21 -19.66 -13.92
N PHE A 19 5.33 -20.16 -14.47
CA PHE A 19 5.39 -21.41 -15.20
C PHE A 19 6.50 -22.37 -14.73
N CYS A 20 7.11 -22.12 -13.57
CA CYS A 20 8.11 -23.01 -12.99
C CYS A 20 8.18 -22.83 -11.46
N SER A 21 8.83 -23.78 -10.76
CA SER A 21 8.97 -23.78 -9.31
C SER A 21 10.12 -22.91 -8.77
N CYS A 22 10.75 -22.08 -9.60
CA CYS A 22 11.70 -21.09 -9.08
C CYS A 22 10.96 -20.08 -8.22
N LYS A 23 11.60 -19.62 -7.14
CA LYS A 23 11.00 -18.63 -6.24
C LYS A 23 10.68 -17.34 -6.98
N ALA A 24 9.50 -16.78 -6.73
CA ALA A 24 9.15 -15.45 -7.19
C ALA A 24 9.74 -14.41 -6.23
N ILE A 25 10.99 -14.00 -6.48
CA ILE A 25 11.69 -13.00 -5.66
C ILE A 25 11.58 -11.66 -6.35
N HIS A 26 10.95 -10.69 -5.67
CA HIS A 26 10.79 -9.33 -6.13
C HIS A 26 11.77 -8.40 -5.38
N GLY A 27 12.13 -7.27 -5.99
CA GLY A 27 13.03 -6.32 -5.37
C GLY A 27 14.48 -6.81 -5.32
N LEU A 28 14.97 -7.39 -6.39
CA LEU A 28 16.26 -8.08 -6.57
C LEU A 28 17.54 -7.27 -6.27
N LYS A 29 17.48 -6.18 -5.56
CA LYS A 29 18.66 -5.36 -5.20
C LYS A 29 19.77 -6.15 -4.48
N PHE A 30 19.46 -7.35 -4.00
CA PHE A 30 20.37 -8.16 -3.18
C PHE A 30 20.61 -9.58 -3.69
N ALA A 31 19.93 -10.02 -4.75
CA ALA A 31 20.17 -11.34 -5.33
C ALA A 31 21.26 -11.27 -6.40
N LYS A 32 22.21 -12.21 -6.34
CA LYS A 32 23.21 -12.37 -7.44
C LYS A 32 22.46 -12.75 -8.72
N SER A 33 22.83 -12.10 -9.83
CA SER A 33 22.23 -12.35 -11.14
C SER A 33 22.33 -13.82 -11.54
N ASN A 34 21.28 -14.31 -12.19
CA ASN A 34 21.20 -15.67 -12.74
C ASN A 34 21.40 -16.81 -11.72
N THR A 35 20.99 -16.61 -10.46
CA THR A 35 21.08 -17.63 -9.40
C THR A 35 19.74 -18.30 -9.07
N ASN A 36 18.62 -17.69 -9.40
CA ASN A 36 17.26 -18.20 -9.18
C ASN A 36 16.59 -18.53 -10.53
N ILE A 37 17.18 -19.49 -11.22
CA ILE A 37 16.82 -19.85 -12.58
C ILE A 37 16.72 -21.38 -12.75
N CYS A 38 15.97 -21.83 -13.74
CA CYS A 38 15.88 -23.23 -14.15
C CYS A 38 15.77 -23.33 -15.68
N PRO A 39 15.86 -24.52 -16.26
CA PRO A 39 15.71 -24.71 -17.72
C PRO A 39 14.44 -24.08 -18.31
N ILE A 40 13.33 -24.03 -17.56
CA ILE A 40 12.07 -23.48 -18.05
C ILE A 40 12.15 -21.96 -18.18
N CYS A 41 12.51 -21.22 -17.12
CA CYS A 41 12.53 -19.76 -17.16
C CYS A 41 13.70 -19.18 -17.97
N THR A 42 14.70 -20.01 -18.32
CA THR A 42 15.80 -19.66 -19.25
C THR A 42 15.59 -20.22 -20.66
N ALA A 43 14.46 -20.89 -20.91
CA ALA A 43 14.07 -21.46 -22.19
C ALA A 43 15.12 -22.38 -22.82
N GLN A 44 15.71 -23.24 -22.01
CA GLN A 44 16.67 -24.23 -22.55
C GLN A 44 15.97 -25.20 -23.50
N PRO A 45 16.65 -25.67 -24.54
CA PRO A 45 16.08 -26.63 -25.50
C PRO A 45 15.44 -27.84 -24.83
N GLY A 46 14.16 -28.12 -25.16
CA GLY A 46 13.39 -29.22 -24.57
C GLY A 46 12.64 -28.89 -23.29
N ALA A 47 12.89 -27.76 -22.65
CA ALA A 47 12.13 -27.33 -21.48
C ALA A 47 10.75 -26.81 -21.90
N LYS A 48 9.70 -27.30 -21.20
CA LYS A 48 8.30 -26.88 -21.42
C LYS A 48 7.76 -26.15 -20.20
N PRO A 49 6.86 -25.17 -20.37
CA PRO A 49 6.22 -24.51 -19.24
C PRO A 49 5.42 -25.51 -18.40
N MET A 50 5.43 -25.34 -17.10
CA MET A 50 4.45 -25.99 -16.22
C MET A 50 3.08 -25.33 -16.39
N LEU A 51 2.04 -25.94 -15.81
CA LEU A 51 0.74 -25.27 -15.73
C LEU A 51 0.88 -23.92 -15.02
N PRO A 52 0.05 -22.93 -15.39
CA PRO A 52 0.10 -21.61 -14.75
C PRO A 52 -0.05 -21.70 -13.23
N ASN A 53 0.75 -20.95 -12.51
CA ASN A 53 0.69 -20.87 -11.06
C ASN A 53 -0.73 -20.55 -10.60
N LYS A 54 -1.35 -21.49 -9.87
CA LYS A 54 -2.74 -21.37 -9.43
C LYS A 54 -2.98 -20.13 -8.57
N VAL A 55 -2.03 -19.78 -7.68
CA VAL A 55 -2.13 -18.61 -6.81
C VAL A 55 -2.10 -17.32 -7.64
N ALA A 56 -1.23 -17.26 -8.66
CA ALA A 56 -1.18 -16.12 -9.57
C ALA A 56 -2.52 -15.93 -10.31
N VAL A 57 -3.12 -17.03 -10.80
CA VAL A 57 -4.41 -16.98 -11.49
C VAL A 57 -5.53 -16.57 -10.54
N ASP A 58 -5.60 -17.13 -9.32
CA ASP A 58 -6.63 -16.77 -8.34
C ASP A 58 -6.50 -15.30 -7.93
N LYS A 59 -5.29 -14.80 -7.68
CA LYS A 59 -5.03 -13.39 -7.37
C LYS A 59 -5.42 -12.46 -8.53
N ALA A 60 -5.17 -12.85 -9.77
CA ALA A 60 -5.60 -12.05 -10.91
C ALA A 60 -7.13 -12.00 -11.06
N ILE A 61 -7.84 -13.10 -10.74
CA ILE A 61 -9.31 -13.10 -10.68
C ILE A 61 -9.79 -12.18 -9.55
N GLU A 62 -9.19 -12.23 -8.36
CA GLU A 62 -9.52 -11.32 -7.24
C GLU A 62 -9.32 -9.85 -7.63
N ILE A 63 -8.21 -9.52 -8.31
CA ILE A 63 -7.95 -8.17 -8.83
C ILE A 63 -9.05 -7.76 -9.81
N ALA A 64 -9.36 -8.60 -10.78
CA ALA A 64 -10.39 -8.28 -11.78
C ALA A 64 -11.78 -8.11 -11.15
N LEU A 65 -12.14 -8.95 -10.17
CA LEU A 65 -13.40 -8.85 -9.42
C LEU A 65 -13.50 -7.54 -8.63
N ILE A 66 -12.45 -7.16 -7.90
CA ILE A 66 -12.47 -5.93 -7.09
C ILE A 66 -12.48 -4.66 -7.96
N LEU A 67 -12.00 -4.78 -9.20
CA LEU A 67 -12.09 -3.73 -10.22
C LEU A 67 -13.44 -3.74 -10.97
N GLY A 68 -14.39 -4.59 -10.55
CA GLY A 68 -15.72 -4.68 -11.14
C GLY A 68 -15.72 -5.26 -12.56
N CYS A 69 -14.68 -6.00 -12.95
CA CYS A 69 -14.61 -6.63 -14.27
C CYS A 69 -15.54 -7.85 -14.37
N LYS A 70 -16.06 -8.08 -15.56
CA LYS A 70 -16.67 -9.37 -15.91
C LYS A 70 -15.57 -10.38 -16.13
N ILE A 71 -15.58 -11.48 -15.34
CA ILE A 71 -14.57 -12.54 -15.46
C ILE A 71 -14.87 -13.41 -16.67
N ASN A 72 -13.86 -13.68 -17.47
CA ASN A 72 -13.94 -14.62 -18.58
C ASN A 72 -13.83 -16.07 -18.04
N PRO A 73 -14.70 -16.97 -18.48
CA PRO A 73 -14.72 -18.34 -17.97
C PRO A 73 -13.57 -19.21 -18.49
N LYS A 74 -12.81 -18.72 -19.46
CA LYS A 74 -11.71 -19.45 -20.10
C LYS A 74 -10.42 -18.67 -20.00
N LEU A 75 -9.36 -19.35 -19.60
CA LEU A 75 -7.99 -18.85 -19.65
C LEU A 75 -7.31 -19.42 -20.88
N ILE A 76 -6.98 -18.58 -21.84
CA ILE A 76 -6.35 -18.95 -23.10
C ILE A 76 -5.05 -18.13 -23.22
N TRP A 77 -3.94 -18.84 -23.31
CA TRP A 77 -2.62 -18.24 -23.44
C TRP A 77 -2.22 -18.07 -24.90
N GLN A 78 -1.44 -17.01 -25.16
CA GLN A 78 -0.80 -16.79 -26.46
C GLN A 78 0.64 -16.35 -26.27
N ARG A 79 1.43 -16.55 -27.31
CA ARG A 79 2.79 -16.06 -27.47
C ARG A 79 2.75 -14.71 -28.15
N LYS A 80 3.32 -13.69 -27.49
CA LYS A 80 3.56 -12.35 -28.03
C LYS A 80 5.03 -12.27 -28.45
N HIS A 81 5.30 -12.38 -29.75
CA HIS A 81 6.64 -12.29 -30.30
C HIS A 81 7.00 -10.82 -30.53
N TYR A 82 8.17 -10.43 -30.06
CA TYR A 82 8.79 -9.16 -30.38
C TYR A 82 10.33 -9.29 -30.28
N ASP A 83 11.04 -8.35 -30.89
CA ASP A 83 12.48 -8.45 -31.08
C ASP A 83 13.24 -7.69 -29.99
N TRP A 84 13.38 -8.32 -28.81
CA TRP A 84 14.15 -7.81 -27.69
C TRP A 84 15.01 -8.91 -27.05
N PRO A 85 16.24 -8.58 -26.60
CA PRO A 85 17.18 -9.58 -26.07
C PRO A 85 16.76 -10.16 -24.71
N ASP A 86 15.81 -9.57 -24.01
CA ASP A 86 15.32 -9.99 -22.70
C ASP A 86 14.27 -11.13 -22.76
N LEU A 87 13.91 -11.56 -23.95
CA LEU A 87 12.99 -12.69 -24.17
C LEU A 87 13.74 -14.01 -24.30
N PRO A 88 13.87 -14.84 -23.24
CA PRO A 88 14.63 -16.09 -23.33
C PRO A 88 14.05 -17.09 -24.33
N LYS A 89 12.72 -17.06 -24.54
CA LYS A 89 11.97 -17.92 -25.47
C LYS A 89 11.77 -17.29 -26.85
N GLY A 90 12.22 -16.06 -27.07
CA GLY A 90 11.88 -15.26 -28.25
C GLY A 90 10.41 -14.79 -28.27
N TYR A 91 9.66 -14.98 -27.17
CA TYR A 91 8.30 -14.50 -26.99
C TYR A 91 7.95 -14.37 -25.50
N GLN A 92 6.92 -13.61 -25.23
CA GLN A 92 6.29 -13.46 -23.91
C GLN A 92 4.96 -14.20 -23.91
N ASN A 93 4.68 -15.00 -22.87
CA ASN A 93 3.34 -15.57 -22.66
C ASN A 93 2.43 -14.51 -22.04
N THR A 94 1.30 -14.27 -22.64
CA THR A 94 0.26 -13.34 -22.18
C THR A 94 -1.13 -13.88 -22.48
N ILE A 95 -2.12 -13.36 -21.78
CA ILE A 95 -3.54 -13.65 -22.03
C ILE A 95 -4.28 -12.42 -22.59
N SER A 96 -3.56 -11.48 -23.18
CA SER A 96 -4.13 -10.34 -23.90
C SER A 96 -3.68 -10.35 -25.37
N GLY A 97 -4.61 -10.11 -26.29
CA GLY A 97 -4.36 -9.99 -27.72
C GLY A 97 -5.25 -10.93 -28.56
N ALA A 98 -4.89 -11.12 -29.84
CA ALA A 98 -5.77 -11.68 -30.86
C ALA A 98 -6.23 -13.13 -30.63
N HIS A 99 -5.44 -13.95 -29.94
CA HIS A 99 -5.70 -15.40 -29.73
C HIS A 99 -5.83 -15.76 -28.24
N ALA A 100 -5.98 -14.77 -27.39
CA ALA A 100 -6.08 -14.95 -25.93
C ALA A 100 -7.37 -14.32 -25.40
N THR A 101 -7.63 -14.55 -24.12
CA THR A 101 -8.78 -13.96 -23.45
C THR A 101 -8.29 -13.43 -22.10
N PRO A 102 -8.42 -12.12 -21.81
CA PRO A 102 -8.01 -11.56 -20.52
C PRO A 102 -8.82 -12.17 -19.37
N ILE A 103 -8.29 -12.11 -18.15
CA ILE A 103 -8.99 -12.61 -16.96
C ILE A 103 -10.32 -11.88 -16.78
N GLY A 104 -10.32 -10.57 -16.96
CA GLY A 104 -11.52 -9.75 -16.78
C GLY A 104 -11.56 -8.58 -17.74
N GLU A 105 -12.77 -8.17 -18.10
CA GLU A 105 -13.05 -7.08 -19.04
C GLU A 105 -14.19 -6.20 -18.55
N ASN A 106 -14.27 -5.01 -19.14
CA ASN A 106 -15.39 -4.10 -18.96
C ASN A 106 -15.72 -3.79 -17.49
N GLY A 107 -14.68 -3.58 -16.69
CA GLY A 107 -14.80 -3.19 -15.30
C GLY A 107 -15.01 -1.70 -15.09
N LYS A 108 -15.20 -1.35 -13.83
CA LYS A 108 -15.21 0.04 -13.36
C LYS A 108 -14.66 0.11 -11.95
N PHE A 109 -13.60 0.89 -11.77
CA PHE A 109 -13.06 1.16 -10.44
C PHE A 109 -13.11 2.66 -10.17
N LEU A 110 -13.84 3.06 -9.12
CA LEU A 110 -14.26 4.44 -8.89
C LEU A 110 -15.00 4.97 -10.13
N ASP A 111 -14.57 6.08 -10.71
CA ASP A 111 -15.20 6.65 -11.89
C ASP A 111 -14.51 6.31 -13.21
N ILE A 112 -13.46 5.49 -13.18
CA ILE A 112 -12.66 5.11 -14.34
C ILE A 112 -13.05 3.71 -14.82
N LYS A 113 -13.30 3.59 -16.12
CA LYS A 113 -13.58 2.30 -16.75
C LYS A 113 -12.30 1.51 -16.95
N ILE A 114 -12.35 0.23 -16.58
CA ILE A 114 -11.30 -0.74 -16.84
C ILE A 114 -11.62 -1.46 -18.14
N LYS A 115 -10.74 -1.36 -19.11
CA LYS A 115 -10.90 -2.05 -20.38
C LYS A 115 -10.71 -3.55 -20.15
N GLU A 116 -9.56 -3.93 -19.55
CA GLU A 116 -9.22 -5.30 -19.28
C GLU A 116 -8.20 -5.41 -18.12
N ALA A 117 -8.15 -6.59 -17.52
CA ALA A 117 -7.09 -7.03 -16.63
C ALA A 117 -6.59 -8.40 -17.10
N HIS A 118 -5.27 -8.55 -17.27
CA HIS A 118 -4.69 -9.79 -17.81
C HIS A 118 -3.34 -10.12 -17.15
N ILE A 119 -3.00 -11.42 -17.17
CA ILE A 119 -1.73 -11.93 -16.67
C ILE A 119 -0.75 -12.06 -17.83
N GLU A 120 0.51 -11.78 -17.55
CA GLU A 120 1.62 -12.11 -18.43
C GLU A 120 2.85 -12.52 -17.61
N GLU A 121 3.79 -13.19 -18.26
CA GLU A 121 5.09 -13.45 -17.66
C GLU A 121 6.04 -12.27 -17.89
N ASP A 122 6.78 -11.88 -16.86
CA ASP A 122 7.79 -10.82 -17.01
C ASP A 122 9.00 -11.37 -17.79
N PRO A 123 9.56 -10.62 -18.75
CA PRO A 123 10.80 -10.97 -19.41
C PRO A 123 12.01 -10.83 -18.46
N ALA A 124 13.20 -11.23 -18.94
CA ALA A 124 14.43 -11.06 -18.21
C ALA A 124 14.81 -9.56 -18.06
N ALA A 125 15.67 -9.24 -17.11
CA ALA A 125 16.23 -7.90 -16.99
C ALA A 125 17.45 -7.75 -17.91
N TRP A 126 17.37 -6.84 -18.85
CA TRP A 126 18.45 -6.53 -19.77
C TRP A 126 19.09 -5.18 -19.47
N ASN A 127 20.41 -5.16 -19.44
CA ASN A 127 21.18 -3.93 -19.32
C ASN A 127 21.72 -3.52 -20.71
N PRO A 128 21.16 -2.51 -21.38
CA PRO A 128 21.57 -2.11 -22.72
C PRO A 128 22.99 -1.53 -22.79
N LYS A 129 23.59 -1.13 -21.66
CA LYS A 129 24.96 -0.59 -21.62
C LYS A 129 26.01 -1.68 -21.59
N THR A 130 25.76 -2.77 -20.86
CA THR A 130 26.72 -3.88 -20.71
C THR A 130 26.37 -5.08 -21.60
N GLY A 131 25.13 -5.17 -22.09
CA GLY A 131 24.59 -6.34 -22.80
C GLY A 131 24.19 -7.50 -21.88
N GLU A 132 24.41 -7.37 -20.58
CA GLU A 132 24.09 -8.44 -19.62
C GLU A 132 22.58 -8.65 -19.45
N ILE A 133 22.21 -9.92 -19.29
CA ILE A 133 20.82 -10.35 -19.05
C ILE A 133 20.75 -11.11 -17.73
N ASP A 134 19.84 -10.69 -16.86
CA ASP A 134 19.51 -11.38 -15.62
C ASP A 134 18.15 -12.09 -15.72
N TYR A 135 18.19 -13.41 -15.82
CA TYR A 135 17.01 -14.27 -15.92
C TYR A 135 16.31 -14.51 -14.57
N ASN A 136 16.82 -14.00 -13.46
CA ASN A 136 16.10 -14.08 -12.18
C ASN A 136 14.68 -13.50 -12.29
N ARG A 137 14.51 -12.45 -13.09
CA ARG A 137 13.21 -11.80 -13.34
C ARG A 137 12.31 -12.60 -14.29
N SER A 138 12.90 -13.33 -15.24
CA SER A 138 12.15 -14.09 -16.24
C SER A 138 11.13 -15.04 -15.62
N GLY A 139 9.89 -14.96 -16.08
CA GLY A 139 8.79 -15.81 -15.63
C GLY A 139 8.11 -15.35 -14.34
N LEU A 140 8.43 -14.17 -13.78
CA LEU A 140 7.65 -13.62 -12.67
C LEU A 140 6.22 -13.32 -13.14
N PRO A 141 5.19 -13.62 -12.32
CA PRO A 141 3.81 -13.35 -12.68
C PRO A 141 3.52 -11.84 -12.57
N LEU A 142 3.07 -11.26 -13.67
CA LEU A 142 2.74 -9.87 -13.82
C LEU A 142 1.25 -9.72 -14.14
N ILE A 143 0.57 -8.77 -13.50
CA ILE A 143 -0.77 -8.31 -13.89
C ILE A 143 -0.65 -6.99 -14.63
N GLU A 144 -1.34 -6.88 -15.75
CA GLU A 144 -1.55 -5.61 -16.44
C GLU A 144 -3.01 -5.20 -16.33
N ILE A 145 -3.25 -3.96 -15.91
CA ILE A 145 -4.57 -3.35 -15.78
C ILE A 145 -4.65 -2.20 -16.77
N VAL A 146 -5.53 -2.32 -17.75
CA VAL A 146 -5.71 -1.32 -18.82
C VAL A 146 -6.98 -0.52 -18.58
N THR A 147 -6.85 0.81 -18.47
CA THR A 147 -7.99 1.70 -18.33
C THR A 147 -8.48 2.26 -19.66
N GLN A 148 -9.73 2.73 -19.69
CA GLN A 148 -10.16 3.65 -20.75
C GLN A 148 -9.50 5.03 -20.52
N PRO A 149 -9.42 5.89 -21.56
CA PRO A 149 -8.84 7.24 -21.43
C PRO A 149 -9.83 8.23 -20.81
N ASP A 150 -10.26 7.90 -19.60
CA ASP A 150 -11.30 8.64 -18.87
C ASP A 150 -10.73 9.74 -17.96
N PHE A 151 -9.40 9.74 -17.70
CA PHE A 151 -8.77 10.78 -16.88
C PHE A 151 -8.58 12.10 -17.65
N SER A 152 -8.70 13.20 -16.92
CA SER A 152 -8.62 14.57 -17.45
C SER A 152 -7.44 15.38 -16.89
N SER A 153 -6.77 14.91 -15.85
CA SER A 153 -5.64 15.60 -15.21
C SER A 153 -4.62 14.65 -14.58
N SER A 154 -3.38 15.13 -14.41
CA SER A 154 -2.33 14.39 -13.71
C SER A 154 -2.69 14.09 -12.25
N GLN A 155 -3.36 15.03 -11.57
CA GLN A 155 -3.74 14.86 -10.18
C GLN A 155 -4.79 13.74 -10.01
N GLU A 156 -5.79 13.70 -10.89
CA GLU A 156 -6.79 12.63 -10.92
C GLU A 156 -6.15 11.25 -11.10
N VAL A 157 -5.17 11.14 -12.02
CA VAL A 157 -4.38 9.92 -12.22
C VAL A 157 -3.67 9.49 -10.94
N ILE A 158 -2.97 10.41 -10.28
CA ILE A 158 -2.21 10.09 -9.06
C ILE A 158 -3.13 9.66 -7.92
N ASP A 159 -4.25 10.35 -7.74
CA ASP A 159 -5.18 10.02 -6.66
C ASP A 159 -5.87 8.67 -6.91
N TRP A 160 -6.22 8.39 -8.15
CA TRP A 160 -6.78 7.10 -8.54
C TRP A 160 -5.77 5.93 -8.36
N ILE A 161 -4.51 6.09 -8.77
CA ILE A 161 -3.47 5.07 -8.57
C ILE A 161 -3.25 4.80 -7.07
N LYS A 162 -3.25 5.82 -6.22
CA LYS A 162 -3.16 5.63 -4.77
C LYS A 162 -4.32 4.80 -4.23
N GLN A 163 -5.54 5.05 -4.69
CA GLN A 163 -6.71 4.27 -4.31
C GLN A 163 -6.62 2.83 -4.82
N LEU A 164 -6.13 2.63 -6.05
CA LEU A 164 -5.89 1.31 -6.62
C LEU A 164 -4.89 0.52 -5.76
N ILE A 165 -3.72 1.09 -5.47
CA ILE A 165 -2.67 0.45 -4.65
C ILE A 165 -3.25 0.06 -3.28
N MET A 166 -3.97 0.97 -2.64
CA MET A 166 -4.59 0.71 -1.33
C MET A 166 -5.62 -0.43 -1.41
N THR A 167 -6.45 -0.45 -2.43
CA THR A 167 -7.46 -1.50 -2.64
C THR A 167 -6.82 -2.86 -2.90
N LEU A 168 -5.79 -2.91 -3.76
CA LEU A 168 -5.06 -4.15 -4.05
C LEU A 168 -4.24 -4.65 -2.86
N SER A 169 -3.82 -3.75 -1.97
CA SER A 169 -3.14 -4.15 -0.72
C SER A 169 -4.07 -4.91 0.23
N TYR A 170 -5.37 -4.63 0.22
CA TYR A 170 -6.37 -5.31 1.05
C TYR A 170 -6.50 -6.80 0.72
N ILE A 171 -6.35 -7.15 -0.54
CA ILE A 171 -6.37 -8.56 -0.97
C ILE A 171 -4.96 -9.19 -1.02
N LYS A 172 -3.93 -8.46 -0.60
CA LYS A 172 -2.52 -8.89 -0.64
C LYS A 172 -2.14 -9.48 -2.01
N ALA A 173 -2.70 -8.90 -3.08
CA ALA A 173 -2.55 -9.45 -4.43
C ALA A 173 -1.21 -9.11 -5.07
N LEU A 174 -0.65 -7.93 -4.74
CA LEU A 174 0.61 -7.47 -5.29
C LEU A 174 1.75 -7.59 -4.27
N ASP A 175 2.96 -7.80 -4.76
CA ASP A 175 4.15 -7.76 -3.92
C ASP A 175 4.43 -6.33 -3.47
N LYS A 176 4.54 -6.11 -2.15
CA LYS A 176 4.75 -4.81 -1.53
C LYS A 176 6.10 -4.18 -1.91
N ASN A 177 7.11 -5.01 -2.23
CA ASN A 177 8.48 -4.57 -2.45
C ASN A 177 8.78 -4.22 -3.91
N ALA A 178 7.94 -4.72 -4.83
CA ALA A 178 8.17 -4.58 -6.27
C ALA A 178 7.70 -3.23 -6.84
N GLY A 179 6.76 -2.56 -6.14
CA GLY A 179 6.12 -1.36 -6.65
C GLY A 179 5.21 -1.63 -7.85
N ILE A 180 4.74 -0.57 -8.47
CA ILE A 180 4.01 -0.62 -9.74
C ILE A 180 4.73 0.22 -10.80
N LYS A 181 4.56 -0.15 -12.07
CA LYS A 181 4.94 0.65 -13.23
C LYS A 181 3.69 1.06 -13.99
N ALA A 182 3.76 2.17 -14.68
CA ALA A 182 2.67 2.60 -15.53
C ALA A 182 3.19 3.09 -16.88
N ASP A 183 2.50 2.68 -17.94
CA ASP A 183 2.56 3.32 -19.23
C ASP A 183 1.38 4.29 -19.31
N VAL A 184 1.63 5.51 -19.78
CA VAL A 184 0.64 6.58 -19.80
C VAL A 184 0.33 6.94 -21.23
N ASN A 185 -0.93 6.83 -21.61
CA ASN A 185 -1.46 7.21 -22.91
C ASN A 185 -2.12 8.58 -22.83
N ILE A 186 -1.66 9.55 -23.61
CA ILE A 186 -2.16 10.93 -23.60
C ILE A 186 -2.57 11.35 -25.01
N SER A 187 -3.75 11.99 -25.12
CA SER A 187 -4.16 12.68 -26.32
C SER A 187 -4.85 14.00 -25.98
N LEU A 188 -4.69 14.98 -26.87
CA LEU A 188 -5.35 16.28 -26.82
C LEU A 188 -6.25 16.44 -28.06
N PRO A 189 -7.48 15.94 -28.05
CA PRO A 189 -8.38 15.96 -29.21
C PRO A 189 -8.64 17.35 -29.76
N GLU A 190 -8.66 18.37 -28.90
CA GLU A 190 -8.82 19.77 -29.32
C GLU A 190 -7.70 20.28 -30.23
N LEU A 191 -6.53 19.68 -30.17
CA LEU A 191 -5.37 20.01 -31.02
C LEU A 191 -5.27 19.08 -32.24
N LYS A 192 -6.24 18.19 -32.43
CA LYS A 192 -6.21 17.11 -33.45
C LYS A 192 -4.94 16.27 -33.36
N GLY A 193 -4.46 16.09 -32.14
CA GLY A 193 -3.26 15.30 -31.83
C GLY A 193 -3.57 13.81 -31.73
N GLU A 194 -2.67 12.99 -32.23
CA GLU A 194 -2.70 11.55 -32.06
C GLU A 194 -2.24 11.14 -30.66
N ARG A 195 -2.48 9.89 -30.29
CA ARG A 195 -2.10 9.32 -29.00
C ARG A 195 -0.59 9.24 -28.84
N VAL A 196 -0.10 9.72 -27.72
CA VAL A 196 1.28 9.55 -27.25
C VAL A 196 1.29 8.60 -26.08
N GLU A 197 2.07 7.53 -26.19
CA GLU A 197 2.32 6.55 -25.15
C GLU A 197 3.68 6.84 -24.48
N ILE A 198 3.68 7.05 -23.16
CA ILE A 198 4.92 7.27 -22.38
C ILE A 198 5.16 6.02 -21.56
N LYS A 199 6.29 5.35 -21.83
CA LYS A 199 6.59 4.02 -21.30
C LYS A 199 7.38 4.01 -19.99
N ASN A 200 7.12 2.96 -19.20
CA ASN A 200 7.94 2.49 -18.08
C ASN A 200 8.18 3.52 -16.97
N ILE A 201 7.16 4.22 -16.52
CA ILE A 201 7.29 5.20 -15.44
C ILE A 201 7.13 4.52 -14.09
N ASN A 202 8.14 4.65 -13.20
CA ASN A 202 8.29 3.84 -11.99
C ASN A 202 7.81 4.51 -10.70
N SER A 203 7.40 5.79 -10.74
CA SER A 203 7.00 6.50 -9.53
C SER A 203 5.82 7.43 -9.78
N LEU A 204 5.00 7.64 -8.76
CA LEU A 204 3.86 8.54 -8.84
C LEU A 204 4.28 9.98 -9.20
N THR A 205 5.41 10.43 -8.68
CA THR A 205 5.97 11.75 -9.00
C THR A 205 6.33 11.84 -10.48
N ASN A 206 6.99 10.83 -11.01
CA ASN A 206 7.40 10.80 -12.41
C ASN A 206 6.19 10.65 -13.34
N ILE A 207 5.18 9.87 -12.97
CA ILE A 207 3.91 9.79 -13.72
C ILE A 207 3.29 11.19 -13.83
N LYS A 208 3.18 11.92 -12.71
CA LYS A 208 2.66 13.29 -12.72
C LYS A 208 3.47 14.20 -13.62
N ASN A 209 4.79 14.23 -13.44
CA ASN A 209 5.68 15.09 -14.20
C ASN A 209 5.67 14.77 -15.70
N ALA A 210 5.64 13.48 -16.06
CA ALA A 210 5.55 13.05 -17.46
C ALA A 210 4.26 13.51 -18.13
N ILE A 211 3.13 13.39 -17.45
CA ILE A 211 1.83 13.86 -17.92
C ILE A 211 1.84 15.37 -18.12
N GLU A 212 2.29 16.12 -17.13
CA GLU A 212 2.31 17.58 -17.16
C GLU A 212 3.25 18.11 -18.25
N TYR A 213 4.44 17.51 -18.38
CA TYR A 213 5.37 17.85 -19.45
C TYR A 213 4.77 17.58 -20.82
N GLU A 214 4.21 16.39 -21.05
CA GLU A 214 3.66 16.00 -22.34
C GLU A 214 2.48 16.88 -22.76
N ILE A 215 1.58 17.21 -21.82
CA ILE A 215 0.48 18.14 -22.07
C ILE A 215 1.02 19.52 -22.46
N LYS A 216 2.04 20.02 -21.76
CA LYS A 216 2.69 21.31 -22.07
C LYS A 216 3.35 21.28 -23.45
N ARG A 217 4.08 20.21 -23.77
CA ARG A 217 4.76 20.03 -25.07
C ARG A 217 3.74 20.08 -26.23
N GLN A 218 2.65 19.33 -26.13
CA GLN A 218 1.65 19.32 -27.19
C GLN A 218 0.93 20.67 -27.31
N LYS A 219 0.67 21.37 -26.19
CA LYS A 219 0.07 22.72 -26.22
C LYS A 219 1.00 23.79 -26.75
N SER A 220 2.32 23.62 -26.70
CA SER A 220 3.28 24.55 -27.30
C SER A 220 3.46 24.41 -28.81
N GLY A 221 2.66 23.56 -29.46
CA GLY A 221 2.68 23.37 -30.91
C GLY A 221 3.37 22.09 -31.39
N GLU A 222 3.99 21.34 -30.48
CA GLU A 222 4.63 20.06 -30.80
C GLU A 222 3.63 18.89 -30.72
N VAL A 223 2.51 19.03 -31.43
CA VAL A 223 1.44 18.02 -31.46
C VAL A 223 1.89 16.77 -32.23
N ALA A 224 1.66 15.60 -31.67
CA ALA A 224 1.91 14.34 -32.38
C ALA A 224 0.90 14.18 -33.53
N LYS A 225 1.38 14.08 -34.77
CA LYS A 225 0.55 13.87 -35.97
C LYS A 225 0.26 12.40 -36.25
N VAL A 226 1.06 11.53 -35.69
CA VAL A 226 0.95 10.06 -35.72
C VAL A 226 1.13 9.53 -34.31
N GLN A 227 0.67 8.33 -34.06
CA GLN A 227 0.89 7.72 -32.73
C GLN A 227 2.39 7.59 -32.44
N GLU A 228 2.79 8.06 -31.26
CA GLU A 228 4.18 8.05 -30.83
C GLU A 228 4.37 7.27 -29.53
N THR A 229 5.49 6.56 -29.44
CA THR A 229 5.99 6.03 -28.17
C THR A 229 7.16 6.89 -27.70
N ARG A 230 7.10 7.31 -26.45
CA ARG A 230 8.09 8.17 -25.80
C ARG A 230 8.55 7.53 -24.50
N MET A 231 9.73 7.91 -24.02
CA MET A 231 10.21 7.59 -22.65
C MET A 231 10.29 8.88 -21.84
N PHE A 232 10.14 8.77 -20.53
CA PHE A 232 10.37 9.88 -19.62
C PHE A 232 11.82 9.87 -19.12
N ASP A 233 12.58 10.94 -19.40
CA ASP A 233 13.92 11.16 -18.84
C ASP A 233 13.76 11.85 -17.48
N GLU A 234 13.91 11.08 -16.41
CA GLU A 234 13.74 11.55 -15.03
C GLU A 234 14.74 12.65 -14.64
N ALA A 235 15.97 12.59 -15.19
CA ALA A 235 17.02 13.55 -14.87
C ALA A 235 16.75 14.93 -15.49
N LYS A 236 16.18 14.94 -16.70
CA LYS A 236 15.86 16.17 -17.43
C LYS A 236 14.43 16.62 -17.24
N GLY A 237 13.54 15.76 -16.74
CA GLY A 237 12.10 16.02 -16.57
C GLY A 237 11.36 16.21 -17.90
N ILE A 238 11.77 15.53 -18.97
CA ILE A 238 11.22 15.65 -20.32
C ILE A 238 10.83 14.30 -20.91
N THR A 239 9.92 14.29 -21.89
CA THR A 239 9.65 13.10 -22.70
C THR A 239 10.52 13.10 -23.94
N ILE A 240 11.13 11.95 -24.26
CA ILE A 240 12.00 11.76 -25.45
C ILE A 240 11.32 10.77 -26.39
N LYS A 241 11.19 11.13 -27.67
CA LYS A 241 10.63 10.24 -28.68
C LYS A 241 11.50 9.01 -28.89
N MET A 242 10.90 7.82 -28.80
CA MET A 242 11.55 6.55 -29.10
C MET A 242 11.27 6.10 -30.53
N ARG A 243 9.99 6.08 -30.91
CA ARG A 243 9.55 5.63 -32.23
C ARG A 243 8.19 6.26 -32.61
N SER A 244 7.88 6.28 -33.90
CA SER A 244 6.51 6.53 -34.41
C SER A 244 5.90 5.21 -34.86
N LYS A 245 4.59 5.06 -34.72
CA LYS A 245 3.87 3.82 -35.10
C LYS A 245 3.65 3.65 -36.61
N GLU A 246 4.19 4.51 -37.46
CA GLU A 246 4.27 4.25 -38.91
C GLU A 246 5.14 3.01 -39.25
N GLN A 247 6.00 2.62 -38.31
CA GLN A 247 6.77 1.37 -38.30
C GLN A 247 6.35 0.51 -37.12
N ALA A 248 5.04 0.29 -36.95
CA ALA A 248 4.57 -0.65 -35.93
C ALA A 248 5.21 -1.99 -36.21
N GLU A 249 6.11 -2.42 -35.33
CA GLU A 249 6.43 -3.83 -35.21
C GLU A 249 5.10 -4.52 -34.90
N ASP A 250 4.56 -5.18 -35.90
CA ASP A 250 3.40 -6.04 -35.70
C ASP A 250 3.88 -7.17 -34.79
N TYR A 251 3.51 -7.07 -33.50
CA TYR A 251 3.65 -8.21 -32.61
C TYR A 251 2.99 -9.40 -33.29
N ARG A 252 3.75 -10.46 -33.51
CA ARG A 252 3.15 -11.70 -33.97
C ARG A 252 2.58 -12.44 -32.79
N PHE A 253 1.27 -12.66 -32.83
CA PHE A 253 0.56 -13.40 -31.83
C PHE A 253 0.26 -14.81 -32.36
N ILE A 254 0.56 -15.83 -31.55
CA ILE A 254 0.31 -17.23 -31.84
C ILE A 254 -0.26 -17.86 -30.58
N THR A 255 -1.32 -18.67 -30.69
CA THR A 255 -1.85 -19.44 -29.55
C THR A 255 -0.71 -20.27 -28.93
N GLU A 256 -0.63 -20.32 -27.60
CA GLU A 256 0.39 -21.10 -26.89
C GLU A 256 0.05 -22.57 -26.91
N PRO A 257 0.76 -23.42 -27.68
CA PRO A 257 0.40 -24.85 -27.85
C PRO A 257 0.80 -25.70 -26.64
N ASP A 258 1.73 -25.23 -25.80
CA ASP A 258 2.23 -25.98 -24.65
C ASP A 258 1.38 -25.77 -23.39
N LEU A 259 0.41 -24.86 -23.42
CA LEU A 259 -0.50 -24.60 -22.32
C LEU A 259 -1.94 -24.96 -22.68
N PRO A 260 -2.62 -25.80 -21.89
CA PRO A 260 -4.01 -26.13 -22.15
C PRO A 260 -4.93 -24.94 -21.85
N VAL A 261 -6.10 -24.93 -22.50
CA VAL A 261 -7.19 -24.03 -22.13
C VAL A 261 -7.70 -24.43 -20.75
N ILE A 262 -7.72 -23.50 -19.81
CA ILE A 262 -8.27 -23.73 -18.47
C ILE A 262 -9.67 -23.12 -18.42
N ILE A 263 -10.66 -23.90 -17.99
CA ILE A 263 -12.03 -23.45 -17.78
C ILE A 263 -12.24 -23.22 -16.28
N PHE A 264 -12.71 -22.04 -15.93
CA PHE A 264 -13.07 -21.72 -14.56
C PHE A 264 -14.50 -22.16 -14.27
N GLU A 265 -14.66 -22.99 -13.26
CA GLU A 265 -15.99 -23.28 -12.72
C GLU A 265 -16.59 -22.00 -12.09
N LYS A 266 -17.88 -21.80 -12.32
CA LYS A 266 -18.60 -20.66 -11.75
C LYS A 266 -18.50 -20.60 -10.22
N SER A 267 -18.57 -21.77 -9.57
CA SER A 267 -18.40 -21.93 -8.13
C SER A 267 -17.06 -21.39 -7.61
N ARG A 268 -15.96 -21.58 -8.38
CA ARG A 268 -14.64 -21.03 -8.03
C ARG A 268 -14.65 -19.50 -8.05
N ILE A 269 -15.23 -18.90 -9.08
CA ILE A 269 -15.31 -17.44 -9.20
C ILE A 269 -16.18 -16.86 -8.07
N GLU A 270 -17.34 -17.50 -7.79
CA GLU A 270 -18.24 -17.09 -6.69
C GLU A 270 -17.55 -17.20 -5.33
N LYS A 271 -16.77 -18.26 -5.10
CA LYS A 271 -15.99 -18.42 -3.87
C LYS A 271 -14.95 -17.31 -3.69
N LEU A 272 -14.18 -17.00 -4.74
CA LEU A 272 -13.20 -15.90 -4.70
C LEU A 272 -13.89 -14.58 -4.44
N ASN A 273 -15.02 -14.30 -5.12
CA ASN A 273 -15.77 -13.07 -4.93
C ASN A 273 -16.31 -12.93 -3.49
N SER A 274 -16.82 -14.01 -2.90
CA SER A 274 -17.34 -14.00 -1.52
C SER A 274 -16.24 -13.89 -0.46
N SER A 275 -15.00 -14.21 -0.80
CA SER A 275 -13.85 -14.08 0.11
C SER A 275 -13.17 -12.71 0.06
N LEU A 276 -13.56 -11.84 -0.89
CA LEU A 276 -13.01 -10.49 -0.95
C LEU A 276 -13.41 -9.66 0.27
N PRO A 277 -12.48 -8.94 0.90
CA PRO A 277 -12.82 -8.01 1.97
C PRO A 277 -13.60 -6.81 1.42
N GLU A 278 -14.33 -6.11 2.30
CA GLU A 278 -14.86 -4.78 1.98
C GLU A 278 -13.72 -3.88 1.48
N THR A 279 -13.97 -3.11 0.44
CA THR A 279 -12.98 -2.18 -0.09
C THR A 279 -12.62 -1.08 0.92
N PRO A 280 -11.43 -0.46 0.83
CA PRO A 280 -11.08 0.69 1.68
C PRO A 280 -12.13 1.80 1.65
N GLN A 281 -12.75 2.04 0.49
CA GLN A 281 -13.76 3.08 0.29
C GLN A 281 -15.08 2.73 0.99
N GLU A 282 -15.49 1.46 0.98
CA GLU A 282 -16.66 0.97 1.71
C GLU A 282 -16.44 1.04 3.21
N LYS A 283 -15.28 0.55 3.70
CA LYS A 283 -14.89 0.66 5.11
C LYS A 283 -14.82 2.12 5.56
N LEU A 284 -14.25 3.02 4.75
CA LEU A 284 -14.21 4.46 5.06
C LEU A 284 -15.61 5.04 5.27
N LYS A 285 -16.52 4.78 4.33
CA LYS A 285 -17.92 5.22 4.43
C LYS A 285 -18.62 4.65 5.66
N LYS A 286 -18.40 3.35 5.94
CA LYS A 286 -18.96 2.63 7.09
C LYS A 286 -18.46 3.23 8.41
N LEU A 287 -17.16 3.47 8.56
CA LEU A 287 -16.57 4.05 9.77
C LEU A 287 -17.11 5.46 10.05
N ILE A 288 -17.18 6.31 9.03
CA ILE A 288 -17.74 7.66 9.17
C ILE A 288 -19.23 7.60 9.57
N LYS A 289 -20.02 6.77 8.86
CA LYS A 289 -21.48 6.73 9.08
C LYS A 289 -21.86 6.06 10.39
N LYS A 290 -21.24 4.90 10.74
CA LYS A 290 -21.61 4.10 11.90
C LYS A 290 -21.09 4.70 13.20
N TYR A 291 -19.85 5.18 13.20
CA TYR A 291 -19.17 5.61 14.43
C TYR A 291 -18.98 7.12 14.54
N ASN A 292 -19.47 7.89 13.57
CA ASN A 292 -19.31 9.36 13.49
C ASN A 292 -17.85 9.81 13.63
N ILE A 293 -16.94 9.08 12.96
CA ILE A 293 -15.50 9.35 12.98
C ILE A 293 -15.18 10.47 12.00
N GLU A 294 -14.31 11.38 12.40
CA GLU A 294 -13.79 12.44 11.50
C GLU A 294 -13.11 11.79 10.28
N LYS A 295 -13.37 12.35 9.08
CA LYS A 295 -12.87 11.81 7.79
C LYS A 295 -11.37 11.54 7.81
N LYS A 296 -10.55 12.45 8.35
CA LYS A 296 -9.09 12.26 8.43
C LYS A 296 -8.69 11.04 9.25
N SER A 297 -9.34 10.82 10.40
CA SER A 297 -9.08 9.65 11.24
C SER A 297 -9.54 8.36 10.58
N ALA A 298 -10.70 8.39 9.91
CA ALA A 298 -11.20 7.24 9.16
C ALA A 298 -10.28 6.89 7.96
N GLU A 299 -9.74 7.89 7.26
CA GLU A 299 -8.73 7.69 6.21
C GLU A 299 -7.44 7.04 6.74
N VAL A 300 -7.01 7.39 7.96
CA VAL A 300 -5.84 6.75 8.61
C VAL A 300 -6.15 5.30 8.95
N LEU A 301 -7.31 5.01 9.53
CA LEU A 301 -7.73 3.67 9.90
C LEU A 301 -7.87 2.74 8.69
N THR A 302 -8.33 3.26 7.55
CA THR A 302 -8.58 2.45 6.35
C THR A 302 -7.39 2.36 5.38
N LYS A 303 -6.20 2.87 5.76
CA LYS A 303 -5.00 2.72 4.93
C LYS A 303 -4.54 1.28 4.78
N LYS A 304 -4.79 0.43 5.79
CA LYS A 304 -4.40 -0.97 5.84
C LYS A 304 -5.55 -1.80 6.39
N LEU A 305 -5.80 -2.95 5.77
CA LEU A 305 -6.93 -3.81 6.14
C LEU A 305 -6.83 -4.25 7.60
N GLU A 306 -5.66 -4.71 8.03
CA GLU A 306 -5.42 -5.21 9.38
C GLU A 306 -5.67 -4.15 10.47
N ILE A 307 -5.41 -2.87 10.18
CA ILE A 307 -5.73 -1.76 11.09
C ILE A 307 -7.23 -1.48 11.12
N ALA A 308 -7.88 -1.52 9.96
CA ALA A 308 -9.33 -1.30 9.88
C ALA A 308 -10.10 -2.40 10.61
N GLU A 309 -9.75 -3.66 10.40
CA GLU A 309 -10.36 -4.81 11.06
C GLU A 309 -10.11 -4.81 12.58
N PHE A 310 -8.86 -4.56 12.98
CA PHE A 310 -8.52 -4.42 14.40
C PHE A 310 -9.37 -3.33 15.07
N PHE A 311 -9.52 -2.18 14.42
CA PHE A 311 -10.36 -1.10 14.92
C PHE A 311 -11.85 -1.50 14.99
N GLU A 312 -12.39 -2.14 13.95
CA GLU A 312 -13.78 -2.61 13.94
C GLU A 312 -14.06 -3.61 15.08
N ASN A 313 -13.09 -4.47 15.41
CA ASN A 313 -13.23 -5.48 16.48
C ASN A 313 -13.18 -4.89 17.89
N ILE A 314 -12.62 -3.70 18.06
CA ILE A 314 -12.46 -3.08 19.39
C ILE A 314 -13.44 -1.94 19.65
N VAL A 315 -13.88 -1.20 18.62
CA VAL A 315 -14.62 0.08 18.78
C VAL A 315 -15.94 -0.04 19.50
N ASP A 316 -16.66 -1.15 19.33
CA ASP A 316 -17.93 -1.41 20.00
C ASP A 316 -17.75 -1.86 21.47
N LYS A 317 -16.53 -2.11 21.94
CA LYS A 317 -16.20 -2.62 23.29
C LYS A 317 -15.60 -1.56 24.22
N VAL A 318 -15.26 -0.37 23.70
CA VAL A 318 -14.66 0.75 24.44
C VAL A 318 -15.21 2.07 23.90
N ASN A 319 -14.90 3.20 24.56
CA ASN A 319 -15.31 4.51 24.06
C ASN A 319 -14.76 4.74 22.64
N PRO A 320 -15.62 5.02 21.63
CA PRO A 320 -15.18 5.16 20.24
C PRO A 320 -14.13 6.25 20.01
N LYS A 321 -14.23 7.40 20.71
CA LYS A 321 -13.25 8.48 20.60
C LYS A 321 -11.87 8.03 21.09
N LEU A 322 -11.86 7.28 22.21
CA LEU A 322 -10.62 6.72 22.76
C LEU A 322 -10.04 5.67 21.82
N ALA A 323 -10.89 4.77 21.29
CA ALA A 323 -10.47 3.76 20.31
C ALA A 323 -9.82 4.41 19.06
N VAL A 324 -10.44 5.45 18.50
CA VAL A 324 -9.89 6.21 17.35
C VAL A 324 -8.53 6.78 17.70
N GLN A 325 -8.42 7.54 18.78
CA GLN A 325 -7.19 8.21 19.18
C GLN A 325 -6.06 7.19 19.40
N TRP A 326 -6.34 6.12 20.14
CA TRP A 326 -5.32 5.14 20.48
C TRP A 326 -4.91 4.25 19.30
N THR A 327 -5.82 3.94 18.40
CA THR A 327 -5.48 3.18 17.19
C THR A 327 -4.71 4.05 16.20
N THR A 328 -5.19 5.28 15.90
CA THR A 328 -4.58 6.13 14.87
C THR A 328 -3.28 6.78 15.30
N ILE A 329 -3.06 6.97 16.60
CA ILE A 329 -1.87 7.66 17.11
C ILE A 329 -0.94 6.67 17.81
N GLU A 330 -1.39 6.01 18.88
CA GLU A 330 -0.51 5.29 19.78
C GLU A 330 -0.12 3.89 19.23
N LEU A 331 -1.09 3.14 18.69
CA LEU A 331 -0.80 1.84 18.07
C LEU A 331 0.11 2.03 16.84
N LEU A 332 -0.25 2.94 15.95
CA LEU A 332 0.58 3.22 14.77
C LEU A 332 1.97 3.76 15.16
N ARG A 333 2.07 4.54 16.24
CA ARG A 333 3.36 5.02 16.76
C ARG A 333 4.29 3.86 17.15
N ILE A 334 3.80 2.88 17.90
CA ILE A 334 4.63 1.75 18.35
C ILE A 334 5.01 0.83 17.19
N LEU A 335 4.08 0.60 16.24
CA LEU A 335 4.35 -0.18 15.04
C LEU A 335 5.41 0.49 14.15
N ASN A 336 5.27 1.80 13.89
CA ASN A 336 6.23 2.58 13.11
C ASN A 336 7.63 2.60 13.77
N TYR A 337 7.68 2.78 15.09
CA TYR A 337 8.96 2.76 15.83
C TYR A 337 9.65 1.40 15.71
N ALA A 338 8.89 0.32 15.79
CA ALA A 338 9.40 -1.04 15.63
C ALA A 338 9.68 -1.42 14.16
N LYS A 339 9.27 -0.60 13.19
CA LYS A 339 9.31 -0.91 11.74
C LYS A 339 8.59 -2.20 11.41
N LYS A 340 7.42 -2.41 12.02
CA LYS A 340 6.57 -3.59 11.87
C LYS A 340 5.16 -3.21 11.43
N GLU A 341 4.53 -4.12 10.70
CA GLU A 341 3.11 -4.09 10.44
C GLU A 341 2.34 -4.81 11.55
N LEU A 342 1.01 -4.58 11.64
CA LEU A 342 0.19 -5.20 12.69
C LEU A 342 0.13 -6.73 12.52
N ASP A 343 0.14 -7.22 11.29
CA ASP A 343 0.14 -8.66 10.97
C ASP A 343 1.51 -9.34 11.17
N GLU A 344 2.56 -8.57 11.48
CA GLU A 344 3.90 -9.09 11.82
C GLU A 344 4.15 -9.18 13.33
N VAL A 345 3.16 -8.82 14.15
CA VAL A 345 3.24 -8.82 15.62
C VAL A 345 2.03 -9.52 16.24
N ASP A 346 2.19 -10.08 17.45
CA ASP A 346 1.12 -10.76 18.17
C ASP A 346 0.44 -9.79 19.16
N ILE A 347 -0.24 -8.75 18.64
CA ILE A 347 -1.03 -7.82 19.46
C ILE A 347 -2.50 -8.29 19.48
N LYS A 348 -2.93 -8.86 20.60
CA LYS A 348 -4.29 -9.32 20.79
C LYS A 348 -5.25 -8.15 21.05
N GLU A 349 -6.39 -8.19 20.41
CA GLU A 349 -7.45 -7.19 20.57
C GLU A 349 -7.95 -7.11 22.02
N GLU A 350 -8.08 -8.27 22.69
CA GLU A 350 -8.52 -8.33 24.08
C GLU A 350 -7.59 -7.55 25.02
N HIS A 351 -6.27 -7.68 24.84
CA HIS A 351 -5.29 -6.94 25.64
C HIS A 351 -5.34 -5.43 25.37
N PHE A 352 -5.57 -5.04 24.11
CA PHE A 352 -5.72 -3.63 23.76
C PHE A 352 -7.02 -3.05 24.33
N ILE A 353 -8.14 -3.79 24.25
CA ILE A 353 -9.44 -3.42 24.87
C ILE A 353 -9.27 -3.27 26.38
N GLU A 354 -8.61 -4.22 27.03
CA GLU A 354 -8.35 -4.19 28.47
C GLU A 354 -7.54 -2.95 28.85
N LEU A 355 -6.51 -2.62 28.09
CA LEU A 355 -5.71 -1.40 28.29
C LEU A 355 -6.54 -0.13 28.18
N LEU A 356 -7.39 -0.03 27.13
CA LEU A 356 -8.26 1.12 26.94
C LEU A 356 -9.31 1.25 28.04
N LYS A 357 -9.89 0.15 28.53
CA LYS A 357 -10.81 0.15 29.67
C LYS A 357 -10.14 0.62 30.97
N LEU A 358 -8.89 0.28 31.19
CA LEU A 358 -8.14 0.80 32.33
C LEU A 358 -7.95 2.32 32.28
N VAL A 359 -7.77 2.87 31.08
CA VAL A 359 -7.70 4.34 30.86
C VAL A 359 -9.08 4.99 31.02
N GLU A 360 -10.10 4.42 30.38
CA GLU A 360 -11.48 4.91 30.41
C GLU A 360 -12.03 4.98 31.85
N ASN A 361 -11.79 3.91 32.62
CA ASN A 361 -12.16 3.83 34.03
C ASN A 361 -11.23 4.57 34.97
N LYS A 362 -10.26 5.34 34.43
CA LYS A 362 -9.27 6.12 35.23
C LYS A 362 -8.46 5.29 36.21
N LYS A 363 -8.31 3.98 36.00
CA LYS A 363 -7.50 3.12 36.86
C LYS A 363 -5.99 3.38 36.68
N ILE A 364 -5.57 3.77 35.48
CA ILE A 364 -4.20 4.19 35.18
C ILE A 364 -4.20 5.50 34.42
N THR A 365 -3.08 6.21 34.44
CA THR A 365 -2.90 7.43 33.63
C THR A 365 -2.66 7.08 32.17
N GLU A 366 -3.00 7.97 31.22
CA GLU A 366 -2.66 7.80 29.80
C GLU A 366 -1.17 7.58 29.57
N LEU A 367 -0.32 8.29 30.31
CA LEU A 367 1.13 8.14 30.21
C LEU A 367 1.58 6.72 30.58
N LYS A 368 1.00 6.15 31.65
CA LYS A 368 1.29 4.78 32.06
C LYS A 368 0.76 3.74 31.06
N ALA A 369 -0.42 3.99 30.51
CA ALA A 369 -0.99 3.15 29.46
C ALA A 369 -0.11 3.13 28.20
N LYS A 370 0.48 4.27 27.80
CA LYS A 370 1.45 4.35 26.70
C LYS A 370 2.72 3.53 26.99
N GLU A 371 3.20 3.54 28.22
CA GLU A 371 4.34 2.70 28.63
C GLU A 371 4.03 1.21 28.54
N ILE A 372 2.83 0.80 28.96
CA ILE A 372 2.37 -0.59 28.84
C ILE A 372 2.25 -0.96 27.36
N LEU A 373 1.64 -0.10 26.53
CA LEU A 373 1.50 -0.32 25.11
C LEU A 373 2.84 -0.49 24.39
N ASN A 374 3.87 0.26 24.78
CA ASN A 374 5.22 0.10 24.23
C ASN A 374 5.79 -1.31 24.43
N LYS A 375 5.33 -2.03 25.45
CA LYS A 375 5.74 -3.40 25.75
C LYS A 375 4.94 -4.47 24.98
N PHE A 376 3.94 -4.08 24.19
CA PHE A 376 3.12 -5.01 23.42
C PHE A 376 3.84 -5.59 22.19
N ILE A 377 4.96 -5.02 21.82
CA ILE A 377 5.75 -5.54 20.70
C ILE A 377 6.94 -6.35 21.27
N PRO A 378 7.20 -7.55 20.75
CA PRO A 378 6.53 -8.22 19.62
C PRO A 378 5.23 -8.94 19.97
N LYS A 379 4.92 -9.10 21.26
CA LYS A 379 3.77 -9.85 21.74
C LYS A 379 3.08 -9.16 22.92
N SER A 380 1.77 -8.96 22.80
CA SER A 380 0.97 -8.36 23.86
C SER A 380 0.67 -9.32 25.01
N PHE A 381 0.36 -8.76 26.16
CA PHE A 381 0.01 -9.45 27.39
C PHE A 381 -1.17 -8.73 28.09
N SER A 382 -1.86 -9.40 29.01
CA SER A 382 -2.91 -8.75 29.81
C SER A 382 -2.32 -7.62 30.66
N PRO A 383 -2.76 -6.36 30.46
CA PRO A 383 -2.22 -5.21 31.16
C PRO A 383 -2.67 -5.09 32.62
N THR A 384 -3.66 -5.83 33.08
CA THR A 384 -4.26 -5.69 34.42
C THR A 384 -3.21 -5.90 35.53
N LYS A 385 -2.40 -6.95 35.45
CA LYS A 385 -1.33 -7.19 36.44
C LYS A 385 -0.29 -6.09 36.54
N GLU A 386 0.01 -5.49 35.39
CA GLU A 386 0.97 -4.35 35.33
C GLU A 386 0.29 -3.07 35.84
N ALA A 387 -1.01 -2.91 35.59
CA ALA A 387 -1.83 -1.80 36.06
C ALA A 387 -2.01 -1.79 37.58
N GLU A 388 -2.21 -2.96 38.19
CA GLU A 388 -2.36 -3.09 39.65
C GLU A 388 -1.13 -2.54 40.40
N LYS A 389 0.06 -2.77 39.86
CA LYS A 389 1.31 -2.21 40.43
C LYS A 389 1.42 -0.69 40.27
N HIS A 390 0.61 -0.10 39.39
CA HIS A 390 0.70 1.29 38.98
C HIS A 390 -0.65 2.01 38.96
N SER A 391 -1.58 1.63 39.85
CA SER A 391 -2.89 2.29 39.95
C SER A 391 -2.72 3.81 40.08
N LYS A 392 -3.62 4.53 39.42
CA LYS A 392 -3.66 6.01 39.50
C LYS A 392 -3.82 6.43 40.95
N ILE A 393 -3.10 7.46 41.36
CA ILE A 393 -3.33 8.11 42.66
C ILE A 393 -4.66 8.82 42.56
N SER A 394 -5.66 8.33 43.29
CA SER A 394 -7.04 8.83 43.25
C SER A 394 -7.33 9.83 44.39
N SER A 395 -6.51 9.85 45.45
CA SER A 395 -6.63 10.80 46.54
C SER A 395 -5.93 12.11 46.21
N GLU A 396 -6.70 13.21 46.20
CA GLU A 396 -6.16 14.56 46.01
C GLU A 396 -5.21 14.96 47.14
N ASP A 397 -5.52 14.51 48.36
CA ASP A 397 -4.70 14.73 49.56
C ASP A 397 -3.32 14.04 49.48
N GLU A 398 -3.29 12.80 48.95
CA GLU A 398 -2.03 12.07 48.72
C GLU A 398 -1.18 12.78 47.66
N LEU A 399 -1.80 13.25 46.57
CA LEU A 399 -1.10 13.98 45.52
C LEU A 399 -0.63 15.36 46.00
N GLU A 400 -1.44 16.04 46.77
CA GLU A 400 -1.06 17.34 47.39
C GLU A 400 0.10 17.21 48.35
N SER A 401 0.13 16.14 49.15
CA SER A 401 1.25 15.79 50.03
C SER A 401 2.56 15.63 49.25
N VAL A 402 2.51 14.87 48.12
CA VAL A 402 3.67 14.69 47.22
C VAL A 402 4.09 16.03 46.62
N CYS A 403 3.14 16.86 46.17
CA CYS A 403 3.45 18.20 45.62
C CYS A 403 4.12 19.10 46.64
N LYS A 404 3.64 19.13 47.89
CA LYS A 404 4.26 19.88 48.99
C LYS A 404 5.69 19.44 49.26
N GLN A 405 5.93 18.10 49.21
CA GLN A 405 7.26 17.55 49.39
C GLN A 405 8.20 17.98 48.27
N ILE A 406 7.76 17.89 46.97
CA ILE A 406 8.57 18.29 45.81
C ILE A 406 8.89 19.80 45.84
N ILE A 407 7.93 20.65 46.25
CA ILE A 407 8.16 22.09 46.45
C ILE A 407 9.28 22.31 47.48
N LYS A 408 9.25 21.58 48.62
CA LYS A 408 10.27 21.67 49.67
C LYS A 408 11.65 21.17 49.22
N GLU A 409 11.69 20.12 48.40
CA GLU A 409 12.92 19.52 47.87
C GLU A 409 13.57 20.35 46.74
N ASN A 410 12.84 21.29 46.10
CA ASN A 410 13.32 22.07 44.94
C ASN A 410 13.15 23.59 45.11
N PRO A 411 13.78 24.24 46.15
CA PRO A 411 13.56 25.67 46.42
C PRO A 411 13.98 26.58 45.27
N ASN A 412 14.99 26.24 44.51
CA ASN A 412 15.45 27.03 43.37
C ASN A 412 14.40 27.11 42.28
N ALA A 413 13.80 25.96 41.88
CA ALA A 413 12.73 25.94 40.88
C ALA A 413 11.48 26.70 41.33
N VAL A 414 11.20 26.68 42.65
CA VAL A 414 10.11 27.47 43.24
C VAL A 414 10.40 28.97 43.13
N LYS A 415 11.63 29.39 43.41
CA LYS A 415 12.07 30.80 43.30
C LYS A 415 11.98 31.26 41.83
N ASP A 416 12.45 30.44 40.91
CA ASP A 416 12.40 30.72 39.47
C ASP A 416 10.95 30.88 38.99
N TYR A 417 10.04 30.02 39.40
CA TYR A 417 8.63 30.14 39.08
C TYR A 417 8.01 31.43 39.60
N LYS A 418 8.30 31.78 40.86
CA LYS A 418 7.85 33.03 41.49
C LYS A 418 8.46 34.28 40.85
N SER A 419 9.64 34.18 40.24
CA SER A 419 10.23 35.26 39.44
C SER A 419 9.69 35.38 38.01
N GLY A 420 8.73 34.51 37.59
CA GLY A 420 8.05 34.55 36.30
C GLY A 420 8.52 33.55 35.28
N ILE A 421 9.46 32.67 35.60
CA ILE A 421 9.96 31.59 34.71
C ILE A 421 8.97 30.42 34.75
N LYS A 422 7.98 30.44 33.83
CA LYS A 422 6.90 29.44 33.79
C LYS A 422 7.37 27.99 33.51
N GLU A 423 8.50 27.83 32.86
CA GLU A 423 9.12 26.53 32.57
C GLU A 423 9.48 25.75 33.83
N SER A 424 9.78 26.46 34.94
CA SER A 424 10.09 25.85 36.23
C SER A 424 8.93 25.05 36.83
N LEU A 425 7.67 25.38 36.46
CA LEU A 425 6.52 24.59 36.83
C LEU A 425 6.54 23.18 36.14
N ASN A 426 6.94 23.14 34.88
CA ASN A 426 7.05 21.86 34.17
C ASN A 426 8.12 20.98 34.78
N PHE A 427 9.22 21.55 35.25
CA PHE A 427 10.24 20.83 36.01
C PHE A 427 9.68 20.24 37.30
N LEU A 428 8.93 21.00 38.10
CA LEU A 428 8.30 20.50 39.32
C LEU A 428 7.28 19.39 39.03
N ILE A 429 6.44 19.57 38.01
CA ILE A 429 5.52 18.52 37.53
C ILE A 429 6.33 17.25 37.18
N GLY A 430 7.41 17.39 36.42
CA GLY A 430 8.31 16.25 36.08
C GLY A 430 8.83 15.51 37.31
N LYS A 431 9.20 16.23 38.37
CA LYS A 431 9.64 15.64 39.66
C LYS A 431 8.50 14.89 40.36
N VAL A 432 7.28 15.46 40.40
CA VAL A 432 6.10 14.76 40.94
C VAL A 432 5.82 13.48 40.15
N MET A 433 5.85 13.56 38.82
CA MET A 433 5.64 12.41 37.94
C MET A 433 6.70 11.32 38.17
N GLN A 434 7.96 11.70 38.36
CA GLN A 434 9.05 10.78 38.66
C GLN A 434 8.85 10.10 40.04
N LYS A 435 8.53 10.88 41.07
CA LYS A 435 8.32 10.39 42.45
C LYS A 435 7.11 9.48 42.58
N THR A 436 6.07 9.74 41.81
CA THR A 436 4.85 8.93 41.76
C THR A 436 4.94 7.76 40.76
N SER A 437 6.08 7.53 40.11
CA SER A 437 6.21 6.55 39.04
C SER A 437 5.13 6.71 37.97
N LYS A 438 4.81 7.98 37.60
CA LYS A 438 3.78 8.38 36.62
C LYS A 438 2.35 7.97 36.99
N ARG A 439 2.08 7.72 38.26
CA ARG A 439 0.75 7.43 38.80
C ARG A 439 -0.10 8.66 39.00
N ALA A 440 0.52 9.84 39.10
CA ALA A 440 -0.17 11.12 39.22
C ALA A 440 -0.75 11.57 37.86
N ASP A 441 -1.91 12.24 37.91
CA ASP A 441 -2.48 12.89 36.73
C ASP A 441 -1.78 14.22 36.46
N PHE A 442 -1.35 14.44 35.22
CA PHE A 442 -0.59 15.65 34.85
C PHE A 442 -1.38 16.95 35.09
N LYS A 443 -2.67 16.95 34.69
CA LYS A 443 -3.54 18.13 34.81
C LYS A 443 -3.81 18.46 36.28
N THR A 444 -4.20 17.47 37.04
CA THR A 444 -4.44 17.60 38.48
C THR A 444 -3.17 18.03 39.24
N THR A 445 -2.02 17.41 38.87
CA THR A 445 -0.72 17.81 39.46
C THR A 445 -0.38 19.26 39.19
N ARG A 446 -0.63 19.73 37.97
CA ARG A 446 -0.41 21.13 37.57
C ARG A 446 -1.31 22.06 38.38
N GLU A 447 -2.59 21.80 38.49
CA GLU A 447 -3.56 22.58 39.23
C GLU A 447 -3.20 22.68 40.71
N ILE A 448 -2.78 21.58 41.31
CA ILE A 448 -2.33 21.53 42.73
C ILE A 448 -1.04 22.36 42.90
N LEU A 449 -0.03 22.17 42.04
CA LEU A 449 1.22 22.94 42.11
C LEU A 449 0.99 24.43 41.92
N GLU A 450 0.17 24.83 40.95
CA GLU A 450 -0.19 26.25 40.74
C GLU A 450 -0.92 26.86 41.95
N ARG A 451 -1.78 26.06 42.61
CA ARG A 451 -2.47 26.47 43.85
C ARG A 451 -1.49 26.65 45.01
N LEU A 452 -0.54 25.71 45.17
CA LEU A 452 0.41 25.73 46.28
C LEU A 452 1.57 26.74 46.11
N LEU A 453 1.84 27.22 44.89
CA LEU A 453 2.90 28.16 44.57
C LEU A 453 2.44 29.62 44.50
N ARG A 454 1.12 29.85 44.51
CA ARG A 454 0.53 31.19 44.67
C ARG A 454 0.80 31.71 46.08
#